data_b9566cb435865e30f3599ff34733eb12
#
_entry.id   b9566cb435865e30f3599ff34733eb12
#
_cell.length_a   1.000
_cell.length_b   1.000
_cell.length_c   1.000
_cell.angle_alpha   90.00
_cell.angle_beta   90.00
_cell.angle_gamma   90.00
#
_symmetry.space_group_name_H-M   'P 1'
#
loop_
_entity.id
_entity.type
_entity.pdbx_description
1 polymer ?
#
loop_
_entity_poly.entity_id
_entity_poly.type
_entity_poly.pdbx_seq_one_letter_code
_entity_poly.pdbx_strand_id
1 'polypeptide(L)'
;LTENHIQIIKHVHAYAKIKRYHGMLPKRDADIYDQDALDYLIDAGFVEEGVFLTTCGANPKGYRLAPDAISELESLGIDVRNEDWEALREHDWVAVDKLDERHIDALVDVYHFSKIKKFNGFAPKEVLEDYDKEIFKFLYDMGYVFHIKLKGAKVKYEKGYVLSDKARRVLKQLESCPET
;
A
#
# COMPACT_ATOMS: atom_id res chain seq x y z
N LEU A 1 -23.41 8.34 -1.01
CA LEU A 1 -22.38 8.99 -0.15
C LEU A 1 -22.69 10.48 -0.04
N THR A 2 -22.58 11.00 1.16
CA THR A 2 -22.73 12.43 1.42
C THR A 2 -21.44 13.18 1.09
N GLU A 3 -21.51 14.52 1.10
CA GLU A 3 -20.33 15.35 0.90
C GLU A 3 -19.26 15.10 1.96
N ASN A 4 -19.65 14.87 3.23
CA ASN A 4 -18.70 14.53 4.28
C ASN A 4 -17.96 13.23 3.99
N HIS A 5 -18.65 12.22 3.49
CA HIS A 5 -18.02 10.96 3.08
C HIS A 5 -16.97 11.19 2.00
N ILE A 6 -17.32 11.96 0.98
CA ILE A 6 -16.41 12.26 -0.14
C ILE A 6 -15.18 13.04 0.34
N GLN A 7 -15.36 14.00 1.27
CA GLN A 7 -14.23 14.75 1.83
C GLN A 7 -13.25 13.83 2.57
N ILE A 8 -13.75 12.90 3.37
CA ILE A 8 -12.90 11.94 4.09
C ILE A 8 -12.14 11.08 3.09
N ILE A 9 -12.81 10.57 2.06
CA ILE A 9 -12.16 9.76 1.00
C ILE A 9 -11.05 10.55 0.33
N LYS A 10 -11.29 11.82 -0.02
CA LYS A 10 -10.28 12.68 -0.63
C LYS A 10 -9.08 12.90 0.28
N HIS A 11 -9.30 13.09 1.58
CA HIS A 11 -8.23 13.27 2.56
C HIS A 11 -7.39 11.99 2.69
N VAL A 12 -8.03 10.83 2.82
CA VAL A 12 -7.30 9.56 2.88
C VAL A 12 -6.46 9.37 1.63
N HIS A 13 -7.01 9.70 0.46
CA HIS A 13 -6.28 9.63 -0.79
C HIS A 13 -5.06 10.57 -0.81
N ALA A 14 -5.22 11.79 -0.33
CA ALA A 14 -4.12 12.76 -0.26
C ALA A 14 -2.99 12.27 0.64
N TYR A 15 -3.33 11.70 1.80
CA TYR A 15 -2.33 11.14 2.72
C TYR A 15 -1.64 9.90 2.14
N ALA A 16 -2.30 9.16 1.25
CA ALA A 16 -1.69 8.01 0.59
C ALA A 16 -0.43 8.36 -0.21
N LYS A 17 -0.28 9.63 -0.59
CA LYS A 17 0.87 10.11 -1.35
C LYS A 17 2.03 10.56 -0.47
N ILE A 18 1.85 10.60 0.85
CA ILE A 18 2.87 11.06 1.79
C ILE A 18 3.72 9.87 2.25
N LYS A 19 4.99 9.88 1.85
CA LYS A 19 5.92 8.77 2.10
C LYS A 19 6.07 8.39 3.57
N ARG A 20 6.22 9.38 4.45
CA ARG A 20 6.43 9.13 5.88
C ARG A 20 5.26 8.45 6.57
N TYR A 21 4.07 8.47 5.96
CA TYR A 21 2.88 7.80 6.47
C TYR A 21 2.58 6.48 5.77
N HIS A 22 3.49 6.03 4.91
CA HIS A 22 3.42 4.73 4.23
C HIS A 22 2.10 4.48 3.48
N GLY A 23 1.53 5.53 2.91
CA GLY A 23 0.29 5.42 2.14
C GLY A 23 -0.99 5.37 2.96
N MET A 24 -0.92 5.71 4.24
CA MET A 24 -2.09 5.71 5.13
C MET A 24 -2.31 7.08 5.75
N LEU A 25 -3.58 7.42 6.01
CA LEU A 25 -3.92 8.51 6.92
C LEU A 25 -3.68 8.01 8.34
N PRO A 26 -2.75 8.61 9.10
CA PRO A 26 -2.50 8.17 10.47
C PRO A 26 -3.77 8.24 11.32
N LYS A 27 -3.98 7.23 12.16
CA LYS A 27 -5.20 7.13 12.96
C LYS A 27 -5.43 8.37 13.84
N ARG A 28 -4.36 8.94 14.38
CA ARG A 28 -4.43 10.15 15.22
C ARG A 28 -4.94 11.37 14.45
N ASP A 29 -4.68 11.45 13.14
CA ASP A 29 -5.08 12.60 12.32
C ASP A 29 -6.55 12.49 11.86
N ALA A 30 -7.19 11.35 12.09
CA ALA A 30 -8.59 11.14 11.75
C ALA A 30 -9.57 11.72 12.79
N ASP A 31 -9.07 12.22 13.91
CA ASP A 31 -9.91 12.79 14.97
C ASP A 31 -10.68 14.05 14.54
N ILE A 32 -10.23 14.70 13.46
CA ILE A 32 -10.88 15.90 12.93
C ILE A 32 -12.16 15.59 12.16
N TYR A 33 -12.42 14.33 11.83
CA TYR A 33 -13.59 13.95 11.02
C TYR A 33 -14.79 13.66 11.90
N ASP A 34 -15.98 13.79 11.28
CA ASP A 34 -17.20 13.26 11.87
C ASP A 34 -17.06 11.74 12.00
N GLN A 35 -17.09 11.26 13.25
CA GLN A 35 -16.88 9.83 13.54
C GLN A 35 -17.98 8.96 12.92
N ASP A 36 -19.23 9.44 12.88
CA ASP A 36 -20.31 8.68 12.26
C ASP A 36 -20.07 8.49 10.77
N ALA A 37 -19.55 9.52 10.08
CA ALA A 37 -19.22 9.43 8.66
C ALA A 37 -18.05 8.48 8.43
N LEU A 38 -17.01 8.54 9.26
CA LEU A 38 -15.88 7.64 9.16
C LEU A 38 -16.28 6.19 9.43
N ASP A 39 -17.08 5.95 10.46
CA ASP A 39 -17.59 4.62 10.80
C ASP A 39 -18.43 4.04 9.66
N TYR A 40 -19.25 4.88 9.04
CA TYR A 40 -20.03 4.46 7.87
C TYR A 40 -19.11 3.98 6.73
N LEU A 41 -18.05 4.72 6.44
CA LEU A 41 -17.11 4.37 5.37
C LEU A 41 -16.36 3.07 5.67
N ILE A 42 -16.03 2.83 6.92
CA ILE A 42 -15.39 1.58 7.35
C ILE A 42 -16.37 0.41 7.22
N ASP A 43 -17.57 0.56 7.74
CA ASP A 43 -18.61 -0.50 7.74
C ASP A 43 -19.07 -0.83 6.33
N ALA A 44 -19.14 0.16 5.45
CA ALA A 44 -19.52 -0.02 4.06
C ALA A 44 -18.38 -0.54 3.18
N GLY A 45 -17.16 -0.62 3.70
CA GLY A 45 -16.03 -1.16 2.98
C GLY A 45 -15.35 -0.19 2.03
N PHE A 46 -15.52 1.13 2.22
CA PHE A 46 -14.80 2.16 1.46
C PHE A 46 -13.43 2.47 2.05
N VAL A 47 -13.28 2.34 3.36
CA VAL A 47 -12.05 2.63 4.10
C VAL A 47 -11.64 1.39 4.89
N GLU A 48 -10.35 1.13 4.95
CA GLU A 48 -9.74 0.00 5.67
C GLU A 48 -8.80 0.54 6.74
N GLU A 49 -8.72 -0.17 7.86
CA GLU A 49 -7.67 0.06 8.84
C GLU A 49 -6.45 -0.78 8.49
N GLY A 50 -5.28 -0.16 8.50
CA GLY A 50 -4.02 -0.84 8.27
C GLY A 50 -3.07 -0.67 9.45
N VAL A 51 -2.26 -1.69 9.67
CA VAL A 51 -1.21 -1.67 10.69
C VAL A 51 0.05 -2.20 10.05
N PHE A 52 1.13 -1.41 10.08
CA PHE A 52 2.44 -1.91 9.67
C PHE A 52 3.04 -2.70 10.83
N LEU A 53 3.37 -3.95 10.55
CA LEU A 53 3.97 -4.84 11.53
C LEU A 53 5.47 -4.67 11.53
N THR A 54 6.03 -4.26 12.67
CA THR A 54 7.47 -4.04 12.81
C THR A 54 8.05 -4.97 13.88
N THR A 55 9.34 -5.19 13.83
CA THR A 55 10.05 -6.02 14.81
C THR A 55 10.30 -5.28 16.11
N CYS A 56 10.20 -3.94 16.11
CA CYS A 56 10.43 -3.12 17.31
C CYS A 56 9.17 -2.89 18.14
N GLY A 57 8.01 -3.37 17.69
CA GLY A 57 6.74 -3.23 18.41
C GLY A 57 6.03 -1.90 18.23
N ALA A 58 6.65 -0.93 17.58
CA ALA A 58 6.00 0.34 17.24
C ALA A 58 5.28 0.17 15.91
N ASN A 59 4.05 -0.35 15.97
CA ASN A 59 3.27 -0.68 14.77
C ASN A 59 2.40 0.51 14.35
N PRO A 60 2.80 1.30 13.32
CA PRO A 60 1.99 2.42 12.85
C PRO A 60 0.62 1.96 12.37
N LYS A 61 -0.42 2.69 12.77
CA LYS A 61 -1.82 2.41 12.42
C LYS A 61 -2.39 3.58 11.63
N GLY A 62 -3.25 3.25 10.67
CA GLY A 62 -3.89 4.29 9.88
C GLY A 62 -5.03 3.76 9.03
N TYR A 63 -5.54 4.63 8.19
CA TYR A 63 -6.63 4.32 7.27
C TYR A 63 -6.14 4.42 5.83
N ARG A 64 -6.61 3.52 4.99
CA ARG A 64 -6.37 3.54 3.56
C ARG A 64 -7.66 3.29 2.81
N LEU A 65 -7.68 3.66 1.52
CA LEU A 65 -8.86 3.45 0.70
C LEU A 65 -8.97 2.00 0.24
N ALA A 66 -10.17 1.45 0.34
CA ALA A 66 -10.53 0.21 -0.31
C ALA A 66 -10.78 0.45 -1.82
N PRO A 67 -10.78 -0.61 -2.65
CA PRO A 67 -11.00 -0.45 -4.09
C PRO A 67 -12.29 0.27 -4.47
N ASP A 68 -13.37 0.11 -3.70
CA ASP A 68 -14.63 0.79 -3.98
C ASP A 68 -14.51 2.30 -3.83
N ALA A 69 -13.74 2.79 -2.85
CA ALA A 69 -13.49 4.21 -2.69
C ALA A 69 -12.65 4.76 -3.84
N ILE A 70 -11.69 3.99 -4.31
CA ILE A 70 -10.88 4.36 -5.48
C ILE A 70 -11.77 4.50 -6.71
N SER A 71 -12.69 3.55 -6.93
CA SER A 71 -13.65 3.64 -8.04
C SER A 71 -14.53 4.88 -7.94
N GLU A 72 -14.93 5.25 -6.72
CA GLU A 72 -15.72 6.46 -6.49
C GLU A 72 -14.96 7.73 -6.86
N LEU A 73 -13.67 7.81 -6.47
CA LEU A 73 -12.81 8.94 -6.83
C LEU A 73 -12.61 9.03 -8.34
N GLU A 74 -12.42 7.89 -9.02
CA GLU A 74 -12.29 7.85 -10.47
C GLU A 74 -13.54 8.39 -11.15
N SER A 75 -14.73 8.05 -10.64
CA SER A 75 -16.00 8.55 -11.18
C SER A 75 -16.13 10.06 -11.04
N LEU A 76 -15.42 10.67 -10.09
CA LEU A 76 -15.36 12.11 -9.88
C LEU A 76 -14.26 12.79 -10.70
N GLY A 77 -13.53 12.03 -11.52
CA GLY A 77 -12.46 12.56 -12.35
C GLY A 77 -11.14 12.81 -11.61
N ILE A 78 -10.98 12.24 -10.42
CA ILE A 78 -9.77 12.41 -9.62
C ILE A 78 -8.76 11.33 -10.01
N ASP A 79 -7.50 11.75 -10.25
CA ASP A 79 -6.42 10.81 -10.53
C ASP A 79 -6.06 10.04 -9.25
N VAL A 80 -6.28 8.73 -9.28
CA VAL A 80 -6.08 7.85 -8.11
C VAL A 80 -4.79 7.04 -8.17
N ARG A 81 -3.94 7.28 -9.18
CA ARG A 81 -2.67 6.56 -9.29
C ARG A 81 -1.74 6.98 -8.16
N ASN A 82 -1.36 6.03 -7.32
CA ASN A 82 -0.44 6.25 -6.21
C ASN A 82 1.02 6.01 -6.60
N GLU A 83 1.23 5.41 -7.77
CA GLU A 83 2.54 5.03 -8.25
C GLU A 83 2.79 5.72 -9.59
N ASP A 84 3.86 6.46 -9.64
CA ASP A 84 4.30 7.13 -10.84
C ASP A 84 5.78 6.83 -11.04
N TRP A 85 6.03 5.79 -11.83
CA TRP A 85 7.39 5.37 -12.13
C TRP A 85 8.19 6.45 -12.86
N GLU A 86 7.50 7.29 -13.62
CA GLU A 86 8.15 8.38 -14.36
C GLU A 86 8.58 9.53 -13.44
N ALA A 87 7.88 9.71 -12.32
CA ALA A 87 8.24 10.72 -11.34
C ALA A 87 9.50 10.37 -10.56
N LEU A 88 9.95 9.11 -10.61
CA LEU A 88 11.20 8.70 -9.98
C LEU A 88 12.38 9.21 -10.81
N ARG A 89 13.18 10.06 -10.20
CA ARG A 89 14.29 10.70 -10.88
C ARG A 89 15.55 9.83 -10.83
N GLU A 90 16.42 9.98 -11.83
CA GLU A 90 17.69 9.23 -11.89
C GLU A 90 18.55 9.41 -10.63
N HIS A 91 18.58 10.63 -10.08
CA HIS A 91 19.37 10.90 -8.88
C HIS A 91 18.80 10.25 -7.60
N ASP A 92 17.57 9.71 -7.68
CA ASP A 92 16.96 8.97 -6.58
C ASP A 92 17.35 7.48 -6.58
N TRP A 93 18.27 7.11 -7.46
CA TRP A 93 18.72 5.73 -7.59
C TRP A 93 19.30 5.20 -6.28
N VAL A 94 19.10 3.92 -6.05
CA VAL A 94 19.60 3.21 -4.87
C VAL A 94 20.54 2.09 -5.30
N ALA A 95 21.48 1.74 -4.41
CA ALA A 95 22.37 0.61 -4.67
C ALA A 95 21.56 -0.70 -4.64
N VAL A 96 21.82 -1.55 -5.64
CA VAL A 96 21.14 -2.84 -5.79
C VAL A 96 22.05 -3.95 -5.25
N ASP A 97 22.62 -3.74 -4.05
CA ASP A 97 23.51 -4.71 -3.43
C ASP A 97 22.73 -5.90 -2.88
N LYS A 98 23.31 -7.09 -3.05
CA LYS A 98 22.83 -8.32 -2.42
C LYS A 98 21.46 -8.81 -2.89
N LEU A 99 20.89 -8.24 -3.94
CA LEU A 99 19.67 -8.76 -4.55
C LEU A 99 20.02 -9.78 -5.62
N ASP A 100 19.52 -10.98 -5.48
CA ASP A 100 19.62 -11.99 -6.52
C ASP A 100 18.31 -12.08 -7.31
N GLU A 101 18.26 -12.98 -8.28
CA GLU A 101 17.11 -13.16 -9.14
C GLU A 101 15.83 -13.48 -8.37
N ARG A 102 15.93 -14.30 -7.32
CA ARG A 102 14.75 -14.66 -6.49
C ARG A 102 14.21 -13.46 -5.73
N HIS A 103 15.06 -12.58 -5.24
CA HIS A 103 14.63 -11.36 -4.58
C HIS A 103 13.91 -10.45 -5.56
N ILE A 104 14.44 -10.28 -6.77
CA ILE A 104 13.81 -9.45 -7.80
C ILE A 104 12.46 -10.04 -8.22
N ASP A 105 12.38 -11.36 -8.42
CA ASP A 105 11.12 -12.02 -8.75
C ASP A 105 10.07 -11.78 -7.67
N ALA A 106 10.46 -11.87 -6.40
CA ALA A 106 9.55 -11.63 -5.28
C ALA A 106 9.02 -10.19 -5.30
N LEU A 107 9.89 -9.20 -5.54
CA LEU A 107 9.49 -7.80 -5.61
C LEU A 107 8.52 -7.56 -6.80
N VAL A 108 8.81 -8.14 -7.94
CA VAL A 108 7.93 -8.05 -9.13
C VAL A 108 6.56 -8.65 -8.82
N ASP A 109 6.53 -9.80 -8.14
CA ASP A 109 5.26 -10.45 -7.78
C ASP A 109 4.47 -9.60 -6.77
N VAL A 110 5.13 -9.02 -5.77
CA VAL A 110 4.45 -8.12 -4.83
C VAL A 110 3.83 -6.95 -5.58
N TYR A 111 4.56 -6.37 -6.53
CA TYR A 111 4.04 -5.29 -7.37
C TYR A 111 2.78 -5.72 -8.13
N HIS A 112 2.86 -6.85 -8.84
CA HIS A 112 1.75 -7.33 -9.65
C HIS A 112 0.52 -7.68 -8.82
N PHE A 113 0.69 -8.42 -7.72
CA PHE A 113 -0.43 -8.78 -6.87
C PHE A 113 -1.08 -7.55 -6.23
N SER A 114 -0.30 -6.53 -5.90
CA SER A 114 -0.86 -5.30 -5.34
C SER A 114 -1.75 -4.52 -6.31
N LYS A 115 -1.66 -4.81 -7.61
CA LYS A 115 -2.52 -4.21 -8.64
C LYS A 115 -3.84 -4.96 -8.82
N ILE A 116 -3.97 -6.15 -8.27
CA ILE A 116 -5.20 -6.93 -8.38
C ILE A 116 -6.23 -6.43 -7.38
N LYS A 117 -7.37 -5.97 -7.88
CA LYS A 117 -8.40 -5.32 -7.07
C LYS A 117 -8.88 -6.17 -5.89
N LYS A 118 -9.07 -7.47 -6.10
CA LYS A 118 -9.56 -8.37 -5.03
C LYS A 118 -8.58 -8.52 -3.87
N PHE A 119 -7.33 -8.13 -4.04
CA PHE A 119 -6.30 -8.21 -3.00
C PHE A 119 -6.13 -6.90 -2.22
N ASN A 120 -6.99 -5.92 -2.44
CA ASN A 120 -7.02 -4.68 -1.64
C ASN A 120 -5.72 -3.87 -1.67
N GLY A 121 -4.96 -3.94 -2.76
CA GLY A 121 -3.79 -3.09 -2.96
C GLY A 121 -2.53 -3.55 -2.25
N PHE A 122 -2.45 -4.84 -1.88
CA PHE A 122 -1.24 -5.44 -1.34
C PHE A 122 -1.10 -6.87 -1.87
N ALA A 123 0.05 -7.49 -1.65
CA ALA A 123 0.26 -8.89 -2.00
C ALA A 123 -0.04 -9.74 -0.77
N PRO A 124 -1.17 -10.49 -0.74
CA PRO A 124 -1.48 -11.34 0.40
C PRO A 124 -0.41 -12.39 0.64
N LYS A 125 -0.17 -12.69 1.90
CA LYS A 125 0.80 -13.72 2.29
C LYS A 125 0.52 -15.07 1.61
N GLU A 126 -0.74 -15.40 1.42
CA GLU A 126 -1.19 -16.67 0.83
C GLU A 126 -0.71 -16.85 -0.62
N VAL A 127 -0.62 -15.76 -1.39
CA VAL A 127 -0.19 -15.84 -2.80
C VAL A 127 1.33 -15.84 -2.96
N LEU A 128 2.06 -15.68 -1.87
CA LEU A 128 3.53 -15.63 -1.86
C LEU A 128 4.15 -16.86 -1.18
N GLU A 129 3.38 -17.90 -0.92
CA GLU A 129 3.82 -19.09 -0.19
C GLU A 129 4.91 -19.90 -0.90
N ASP A 130 5.02 -19.76 -2.23
CA ASP A 130 6.04 -20.44 -3.01
C ASP A 130 7.45 -19.90 -2.77
N TYR A 131 7.56 -18.74 -2.14
CA TYR A 131 8.85 -18.17 -1.78
C TYR A 131 9.29 -18.64 -0.41
N ASP A 132 10.60 -18.89 -0.26
CA ASP A 132 11.18 -19.18 1.04
C ASP A 132 10.98 -18.01 2.00
N LYS A 133 10.70 -18.32 3.25
CA LYS A 133 10.50 -17.28 4.29
C LYS A 133 11.69 -16.33 4.39
N GLU A 134 12.90 -16.82 4.14
CA GLU A 134 14.12 -16.01 4.20
C GLU A 134 14.16 -14.93 3.12
N ILE A 135 13.53 -15.15 1.97
CA ILE A 135 13.43 -14.14 0.90
C ILE A 135 12.71 -12.89 1.42
N PHE A 136 11.51 -13.06 2.00
CA PHE A 136 10.75 -11.94 2.52
C PHE A 136 11.33 -11.34 3.79
N LYS A 137 11.97 -12.16 4.63
CA LYS A 137 12.70 -11.64 5.78
C LYS A 137 13.83 -10.72 5.36
N PHE A 138 14.61 -11.14 4.36
CA PHE A 138 15.69 -10.32 3.81
C PHE A 138 15.12 -9.02 3.22
N LEU A 139 14.08 -9.12 2.40
CA LEU A 139 13.48 -7.93 1.78
C LEU A 139 12.90 -6.96 2.81
N TYR A 140 12.31 -7.49 3.87
CA TYR A 140 11.82 -6.68 4.99
C TYR A 140 12.98 -6.01 5.73
N ASP A 141 14.01 -6.77 6.10
CA ASP A 141 15.15 -6.26 6.86
C ASP A 141 15.92 -5.20 6.08
N MET A 142 15.97 -5.31 4.76
CA MET A 142 16.66 -4.36 3.89
C MET A 142 15.78 -3.18 3.47
N GLY A 143 14.53 -3.15 3.92
CA GLY A 143 13.63 -2.03 3.64
C GLY A 143 13.01 -2.03 2.26
N TYR A 144 12.92 -3.17 1.59
CA TYR A 144 12.28 -3.28 0.28
C TYR A 144 10.79 -3.54 0.35
N VAL A 145 10.32 -4.20 1.39
CA VAL A 145 8.89 -4.46 1.59
C VAL A 145 8.48 -4.08 2.99
N PHE A 146 7.21 -3.72 3.15
CA PHE A 146 6.58 -3.58 4.45
C PHE A 146 5.57 -4.71 4.64
N HIS A 147 5.53 -5.26 5.83
CA HIS A 147 4.52 -6.23 6.21
C HIS A 147 3.33 -5.47 6.79
N ILE A 148 2.15 -5.67 6.23
CA ILE A 148 0.95 -4.94 6.61
C ILE A 148 -0.20 -5.90 6.94
N LYS A 149 -0.98 -5.53 7.95
CA LYS A 149 -2.22 -6.19 8.31
C LYS A 149 -3.38 -5.25 7.99
N LEU A 150 -4.35 -5.73 7.23
CA LEU A 150 -5.54 -4.97 6.86
C LEU A 150 -6.76 -5.46 7.63
N LYS A 151 -7.64 -4.55 7.97
CA LYS A 151 -8.92 -4.82 8.58
C LYS A 151 -9.99 -3.94 7.92
N GLY A 152 -11.06 -4.56 7.44
CA GLY A 152 -12.15 -3.86 6.80
C GLY A 152 -13.25 -4.81 6.37
N ALA A 153 -14.44 -4.28 6.08
CA ALA A 153 -15.62 -5.07 5.77
C ALA A 153 -15.45 -5.96 4.53
N LYS A 154 -14.63 -5.54 3.58
CA LYS A 154 -14.40 -6.26 2.31
C LYS A 154 -12.99 -6.84 2.20
N VAL A 155 -12.22 -6.83 3.28
CA VAL A 155 -10.89 -7.39 3.31
C VAL A 155 -10.98 -8.91 3.46
N LYS A 156 -10.51 -9.65 2.45
CA LYS A 156 -10.51 -11.12 2.46
C LYS A 156 -9.19 -11.69 2.98
N TYR A 157 -8.09 -11.00 2.75
CA TYR A 157 -6.76 -11.43 3.14
C TYR A 157 -6.21 -10.43 4.15
N GLU A 158 -5.89 -10.91 5.33
CA GLU A 158 -5.57 -10.06 6.46
C GLU A 158 -4.14 -9.53 6.44
N LYS A 159 -3.19 -10.38 6.07
CA LYS A 159 -1.76 -10.06 6.14
C LYS A 159 -1.09 -10.19 4.77
N GLY A 160 -0.12 -9.34 4.52
CA GLY A 160 0.64 -9.39 3.29
C GLY A 160 1.72 -8.32 3.23
N TYR A 161 2.19 -8.03 2.04
CA TYR A 161 3.31 -7.15 1.80
C TYR A 161 2.98 -6.07 0.79
N VAL A 162 3.57 -4.90 0.99
CA VAL A 162 3.56 -3.80 0.02
C VAL A 162 5.00 -3.39 -0.24
N LEU A 163 5.26 -2.87 -1.44
CA LEU A 163 6.58 -2.36 -1.80
C LEU A 163 6.85 -1.04 -1.11
N SER A 164 8.10 -0.87 -0.67
CA SER A 164 8.60 0.43 -0.25
C SER A 164 8.96 1.27 -1.47
N ASP A 165 9.19 2.55 -1.25
CA ASP A 165 9.71 3.46 -2.27
C ASP A 165 11.07 2.98 -2.80
N LYS A 166 11.92 2.49 -1.91
CA LYS A 166 13.22 1.91 -2.27
C LYS A 166 13.07 0.77 -3.27
N ALA A 167 12.10 -0.13 -3.04
CA ALA A 167 11.84 -1.25 -3.94
C ALA A 167 11.36 -0.77 -5.31
N ARG A 168 10.48 0.22 -5.34
CA ARG A 168 9.98 0.78 -6.61
C ARG A 168 11.12 1.38 -7.43
N ARG A 169 12.03 2.11 -6.78
CA ARG A 169 13.21 2.67 -7.44
C ARG A 169 14.12 1.59 -8.01
N VAL A 170 14.37 0.54 -7.23
CA VAL A 170 15.18 -0.59 -7.70
C VAL A 170 14.54 -1.26 -8.92
N LEU A 171 13.24 -1.52 -8.88
CA LEU A 171 12.55 -2.13 -10.02
C LEU A 171 12.60 -1.25 -11.26
N LYS A 172 12.48 0.07 -11.08
CA LYS A 172 12.62 1.01 -12.19
C LYS A 172 14.04 0.98 -12.76
N GLN A 173 15.07 1.00 -11.91
CA GLN A 173 16.47 0.94 -12.33
C GLN A 173 16.77 -0.32 -13.14
N LEU A 174 16.18 -1.44 -12.73
CA LEU A 174 16.41 -2.72 -13.37
C LEU A 174 15.46 -2.96 -14.57
N GLU A 175 14.57 -2.01 -14.84
CA GLU A 175 13.52 -2.13 -15.87
C GLU A 175 12.71 -3.42 -15.73
N SER A 176 12.60 -3.92 -14.48
CA SER A 176 11.86 -5.15 -14.16
C SER A 176 10.38 -4.90 -13.88
N CYS A 177 9.97 -3.64 -13.74
CA CYS A 177 8.58 -3.28 -13.53
C CYS A 177 7.93 -2.99 -14.88
N PRO A 178 6.92 -3.77 -15.30
CA PRO A 178 6.25 -3.47 -16.55
C PRO A 178 5.46 -2.17 -16.42
N GLU A 179 5.51 -1.37 -17.47
CA GLU A 179 4.66 -0.20 -17.58
C GLU A 179 3.21 -0.66 -17.75
N THR A 180 2.34 -0.11 -16.96
CA THR A 180 0.91 -0.37 -17.08
C THR A 180 0.28 0.60 -18.07
#